data_8140733f24334309b67380fb85799f85
#
_entry.id   8140733f24334309b67380fb85799f85
#
_cell.length_a   1.000
_cell.length_b   1.000
_cell.length_c   1.000
_cell.angle_alpha   90.00
_cell.angle_beta   90.00
_cell.angle_gamma   90.00
#
_symmetry.space_group_name_H-M   'P 1'
#
loop_
_entity.id
_entity.type
_entity.pdbx_description
1 polymer ?
#
loop_
_entity_poly.entity_id
_entity_poly.type
_entity_poly.pdbx_seq_one_letter_code
_entity_poly.pdbx_strand_id
1 'polypeptide(L)'
;TPLYSSAASDVYKRQTYMDKAMAIKTAMTLFEWDNETLAPREAGELTSKVIGVLSGEYFQAVTCDEMKKLLEKCRGDKSLTTAEAANVRELLEEREQICPIPQDEYQEFARLTARATSVWARAKKDQDFEAFAPTLEKVIGFQKKFAGYRAKDGKKLYDVMLDDYEKGFSMENLDRFFSVLKKQLVPFLKKVMEEGKMIEDSFLKGDYPEEKQEELGRFLAEYVGFDFDRGVMAVSAHPFTTNLHNKDVRITTHYTDCVDSSLFSVIHEAGHAIYELGIGDDLTLTPVGQGASMGMHESQSRFFENIIGRSRSFWVPIYDRVQAMFPEQLGKVNLDQFVEAVNKVTPGLIRTEADELSYSLHVLIRYEIEKMLIEEDLDVEKLPRLWADKYEEYLGVRPENPAEGVLQDIHWSQGSFGYFPSYALGSAFGAQLYYHMKEIMDFDSLLKDGRVDVIRDYLREHIHQYGKLKDSRQILKDVTGEDFNPEYYVRYLKEKYSRLYGLESKG
;
A
#
# COMPACT_ATOMS: atom_id res chain seq x y z
N THR A 1 -32.49 42.42 1.34
CA THR A 1 -31.96 41.37 0.47
C THR A 1 -30.47 41.27 0.79
N PRO A 2 -29.97 40.20 1.41
CA PRO A 2 -28.52 40.07 1.60
C PRO A 2 -27.90 39.78 0.26
N LEU A 3 -26.98 40.67 -0.14
CA LEU A 3 -26.01 40.43 -1.19
C LEU A 3 -25.08 39.28 -0.71
N TYR A 4 -25.43 38.05 -0.99
CA TYR A 4 -24.43 36.97 -0.96
C TYR A 4 -23.35 37.36 -1.96
N SER A 5 -22.12 37.49 -1.51
CA SER A 5 -20.99 37.79 -2.40
C SER A 5 -20.94 36.69 -3.47
N SER A 6 -20.55 37.00 -4.68
CA SER A 6 -20.38 36.05 -5.78
C SER A 6 -19.46 34.88 -5.34
N ALA A 7 -18.47 35.15 -4.51
CA ALA A 7 -17.58 34.17 -3.92
C ALA A 7 -18.30 33.11 -3.06
N ALA A 8 -19.22 33.50 -2.17
CA ALA A 8 -19.99 32.57 -1.34
C ALA A 8 -20.89 31.64 -2.20
N SER A 9 -21.47 32.18 -3.30
CA SER A 9 -22.26 31.37 -4.24
C SER A 9 -21.40 30.36 -4.99
N ASP A 10 -20.17 30.72 -5.37
CA ASP A 10 -19.25 29.82 -6.09
C ASP A 10 -18.69 28.72 -5.16
N VAL A 11 -18.40 29.03 -3.90
CA VAL A 11 -18.04 28.04 -2.86
C VAL A 11 -19.17 27.02 -2.65
N TYR A 12 -20.42 27.49 -2.53
CA TYR A 12 -21.57 26.60 -2.36
C TYR A 12 -21.78 25.68 -3.58
N LYS A 13 -21.67 26.21 -4.80
CA LYS A 13 -21.78 25.39 -6.02
C LYS A 13 -20.68 24.35 -6.11
N ARG A 14 -19.44 24.74 -5.82
CA ARG A 14 -18.30 23.80 -5.76
C ARG A 14 -18.58 22.67 -4.77
N GLN A 15 -19.06 22.99 -3.57
CA GLN A 15 -19.42 22.01 -2.54
C GLN A 15 -20.46 21.00 -3.08
N THR A 16 -21.49 21.47 -3.77
CA THR A 16 -22.52 20.60 -4.35
C THR A 16 -21.97 19.62 -5.38
N TYR A 17 -21.03 20.04 -6.25
CA TYR A 17 -20.38 19.14 -7.21
C TYR A 17 -19.44 18.15 -6.51
N MET A 18 -18.71 18.62 -5.52
CA MET A 18 -17.81 17.79 -4.72
C MET A 18 -18.61 16.73 -3.93
N ASP A 19 -19.68 17.13 -3.28
CA ASP A 19 -20.56 16.20 -2.52
C ASP A 19 -21.15 15.12 -3.45
N LYS A 20 -21.57 15.51 -4.67
CA LYS A 20 -22.04 14.54 -5.67
C LYS A 20 -20.92 13.55 -6.06
N ALA A 21 -19.73 14.06 -6.36
CA ALA A 21 -18.60 13.22 -6.75
C ALA A 21 -18.21 12.26 -5.62
N MET A 22 -18.10 12.75 -4.39
CA MET A 22 -17.76 11.92 -3.23
C MET A 22 -18.83 10.87 -2.92
N ALA A 23 -20.13 11.22 -3.02
CA ALA A 23 -21.21 10.26 -2.83
C ALA A 23 -21.17 9.13 -3.86
N ILE A 24 -20.91 9.44 -5.14
CA ILE A 24 -20.78 8.43 -6.20
C ILE A 24 -19.54 7.55 -5.93
N LYS A 25 -18.40 8.15 -5.59
CA LYS A 25 -17.17 7.41 -5.27
C LYS A 25 -17.39 6.44 -4.10
N THR A 26 -18.01 6.92 -3.02
CA THR A 26 -18.34 6.08 -1.85
C THR A 26 -19.26 4.91 -2.22
N ALA A 27 -20.27 5.13 -3.08
CA ALA A 27 -21.13 4.07 -3.55
C ALA A 27 -20.37 3.03 -4.40
N MET A 28 -19.48 3.46 -5.30
CA MET A 28 -18.64 2.55 -6.08
C MET A 28 -17.72 1.71 -5.19
N THR A 29 -17.06 2.35 -4.24
CA THR A 29 -16.19 1.68 -3.25
C THR A 29 -16.97 0.64 -2.43
N LEU A 30 -18.22 0.92 -2.05
CA LEU A 30 -19.07 -0.04 -1.36
C LEU A 30 -19.41 -1.25 -2.25
N PHE A 31 -19.71 -1.05 -3.53
CA PHE A 31 -19.93 -2.14 -4.47
C PHE A 31 -18.67 -2.98 -4.70
N GLU A 32 -17.50 -2.36 -4.77
CA GLU A 32 -16.22 -3.07 -4.89
C GLU A 32 -15.97 -3.94 -3.65
N TRP A 33 -16.19 -3.39 -2.46
CA TRP A 33 -16.07 -4.16 -1.21
C TRP A 33 -17.06 -5.33 -1.15
N ASP A 34 -18.32 -5.12 -1.54
CA ASP A 34 -19.34 -6.15 -1.56
C ASP A 34 -19.00 -7.29 -2.54
N ASN A 35 -18.48 -6.96 -3.73
CA ASN A 35 -18.04 -7.94 -4.72
C ASN A 35 -16.93 -8.88 -4.20
N GLU A 36 -16.02 -8.36 -3.38
CA GLU A 36 -14.90 -9.13 -2.85
C GLU A 36 -15.28 -9.94 -1.58
N THR A 37 -16.45 -9.68 -0.98
CA THR A 37 -16.82 -10.24 0.32
C THR A 37 -18.15 -11.01 0.32
N LEU A 38 -19.26 -10.35 0.07
CA LEU A 38 -20.61 -10.87 0.32
C LEU A 38 -21.45 -11.11 -0.95
N ALA A 39 -21.11 -10.48 -2.07
CA ALA A 39 -21.91 -10.56 -3.27
C ALA A 39 -21.99 -11.99 -3.81
N PRO A 40 -23.19 -12.47 -4.20
CA PRO A 40 -23.33 -13.74 -4.88
C PRO A 40 -22.55 -13.77 -6.20
N ARG A 41 -21.93 -14.90 -6.53
CA ARG A 41 -21.12 -15.07 -7.76
C ARG A 41 -21.84 -14.64 -9.05
N GLU A 42 -23.15 -14.89 -9.13
CA GLU A 42 -23.98 -14.54 -10.30
C GLU A 42 -24.27 -13.02 -10.40
N ALA A 43 -24.00 -12.23 -9.35
CA ALA A 43 -24.25 -10.79 -9.35
C ALA A 43 -23.20 -10.01 -10.16
N GLY A 44 -21.98 -10.53 -10.33
CA GLY A 44 -20.80 -9.79 -10.80
C GLY A 44 -21.02 -9.04 -12.13
N GLU A 45 -21.66 -9.66 -13.15
CA GLU A 45 -21.91 -9.00 -14.44
C GLU A 45 -22.84 -7.78 -14.30
N LEU A 46 -23.93 -7.91 -13.54
CA LEU A 46 -24.89 -6.84 -13.36
C LEU A 46 -24.34 -5.72 -12.47
N THR A 47 -23.64 -6.07 -11.42
CA THR A 47 -22.95 -5.10 -10.54
C THR A 47 -21.90 -4.31 -11.31
N SER A 48 -21.13 -4.95 -12.19
CA SER A 48 -20.16 -4.26 -13.07
C SER A 48 -20.83 -3.24 -13.99
N LYS A 49 -22.04 -3.52 -14.49
CA LYS A 49 -22.81 -2.54 -15.28
C LYS A 49 -23.23 -1.33 -14.43
N VAL A 50 -23.64 -1.54 -13.17
CA VAL A 50 -24.00 -0.46 -12.25
C VAL A 50 -22.77 0.41 -11.95
N ILE A 51 -21.64 -0.21 -11.60
CA ILE A 51 -20.37 0.50 -11.36
C ILE A 51 -19.96 1.31 -12.60
N GLY A 52 -20.12 0.76 -13.80
CA GLY A 52 -19.82 1.46 -15.06
C GLY A 52 -20.66 2.74 -15.26
N VAL A 53 -21.94 2.72 -14.89
CA VAL A 53 -22.81 3.92 -14.93
C VAL A 53 -22.36 4.94 -13.90
N LEU A 54 -22.11 4.51 -12.65
CA LEU A 54 -21.63 5.40 -11.58
C LEU A 54 -20.28 6.03 -11.93
N SER A 55 -19.36 5.26 -12.51
CA SER A 55 -18.06 5.74 -12.99
C SER A 55 -18.22 6.82 -14.06
N GLY A 56 -19.16 6.67 -14.99
CA GLY A 56 -19.50 7.70 -15.98
C GLY A 56 -20.04 8.98 -15.33
N GLU A 57 -20.91 8.88 -14.35
CA GLU A 57 -21.45 10.02 -13.60
C GLU A 57 -20.36 10.72 -12.77
N TYR A 58 -19.45 9.95 -12.12
CA TYR A 58 -18.28 10.49 -11.43
C TYR A 58 -17.38 11.28 -12.38
N PHE A 59 -17.01 10.67 -13.50
CA PHE A 59 -16.21 11.31 -14.54
C PHE A 59 -16.81 12.65 -14.98
N GLN A 60 -18.12 12.68 -15.28
CA GLN A 60 -18.79 13.92 -15.64
C GLN A 60 -18.78 14.97 -14.53
N ALA A 61 -19.00 14.56 -13.28
CA ALA A 61 -19.00 15.48 -12.13
C ALA A 61 -17.63 16.15 -11.97
N VAL A 62 -16.53 15.41 -12.17
CA VAL A 62 -15.15 15.94 -12.01
C VAL A 62 -14.69 16.72 -13.25
N THR A 63 -15.07 16.28 -14.48
CA THR A 63 -14.48 16.83 -15.72
C THR A 63 -15.32 17.91 -16.41
N CYS A 64 -16.57 18.17 -15.97
CA CYS A 64 -17.44 19.13 -16.62
C CYS A 64 -16.85 20.56 -16.63
N ASP A 65 -17.31 21.39 -17.62
CA ASP A 65 -16.84 22.77 -17.79
C ASP A 65 -17.21 23.67 -16.62
N GLU A 66 -18.34 23.43 -15.96
CA GLU A 66 -18.78 24.16 -14.78
C GLU A 66 -17.81 23.94 -13.62
N MET A 67 -17.40 22.70 -13.36
CA MET A 67 -16.40 22.39 -12.33
C MET A 67 -15.06 23.06 -12.67
N LYS A 68 -14.61 22.99 -13.93
CA LYS A 68 -13.39 23.67 -14.38
C LYS A 68 -13.42 25.14 -14.03
N LYS A 69 -14.48 25.86 -14.42
CA LYS A 69 -14.63 27.31 -14.17
C LYS A 69 -14.64 27.65 -12.68
N LEU A 70 -15.28 26.80 -11.86
CA LEU A 70 -15.31 26.96 -10.39
C LEU A 70 -13.92 26.78 -9.78
N LEU A 71 -13.19 25.74 -10.19
CA LEU A 71 -11.85 25.46 -9.68
C LEU A 71 -10.85 26.54 -10.09
N GLU A 72 -10.92 27.05 -11.35
CA GLU A 72 -10.08 28.13 -11.83
C GLU A 72 -10.30 29.44 -11.05
N LYS A 73 -11.55 29.75 -10.71
CA LYS A 73 -11.88 30.91 -9.84
C LYS A 73 -11.34 30.75 -8.42
N CYS A 74 -11.38 29.53 -7.88
CA CYS A 74 -10.88 29.24 -6.54
C CYS A 74 -9.35 29.17 -6.48
N ARG A 75 -8.68 28.99 -7.62
CA ARG A 75 -7.21 28.88 -7.68
C ARG A 75 -6.59 30.20 -7.21
N GLY A 76 -5.88 30.15 -6.07
CA GLY A 76 -5.22 31.32 -5.49
C GLY A 76 -6.11 32.27 -4.71
N ASP A 77 -7.38 31.92 -4.47
CA ASP A 77 -8.26 32.70 -3.59
C ASP A 77 -7.78 32.58 -2.13
N LYS A 78 -7.33 33.70 -1.59
CA LYS A 78 -6.78 33.80 -0.22
C LYS A 78 -7.85 33.73 0.88
N SER A 79 -9.13 33.75 0.52
CA SER A 79 -10.23 33.62 1.48
C SER A 79 -10.56 32.16 1.84
N LEU A 80 -10.02 31.19 1.09
CA LEU A 80 -10.20 29.78 1.35
C LEU A 80 -9.44 29.34 2.60
N THR A 81 -10.06 28.45 3.38
CA THR A 81 -9.37 27.71 4.44
C THR A 81 -8.30 26.79 3.85
N THR A 82 -7.39 26.30 4.67
CA THR A 82 -6.36 25.34 4.26
C THR A 82 -6.97 24.08 3.62
N ALA A 83 -8.05 23.55 4.21
CA ALA A 83 -8.75 22.37 3.69
C ALA A 83 -9.43 22.64 2.34
N GLU A 84 -10.09 23.79 2.19
CA GLU A 84 -10.72 24.17 0.92
C GLU A 84 -9.70 24.38 -0.19
N ALA A 85 -8.59 25.06 0.10
CA ALA A 85 -7.51 25.25 -0.87
C ALA A 85 -6.87 23.92 -1.29
N ALA A 86 -6.71 22.98 -0.34
CA ALA A 86 -6.21 21.63 -0.62
C ALA A 86 -7.19 20.80 -1.46
N ASN A 87 -8.50 20.86 -1.19
CA ASN A 87 -9.52 20.21 -2.01
C ASN A 87 -9.54 20.76 -3.46
N VAL A 88 -9.38 22.08 -3.63
CA VAL A 88 -9.25 22.67 -4.97
C VAL A 88 -8.02 22.14 -5.67
N ARG A 89 -6.89 22.04 -4.98
CA ARG A 89 -5.65 21.48 -5.55
C ARG A 89 -5.83 20.03 -5.99
N GLU A 90 -6.35 19.17 -5.13
CA GLU A 90 -6.58 17.74 -5.45
C GLU A 90 -7.49 17.54 -6.67
N LEU A 91 -8.61 18.28 -6.72
CA LEU A 91 -9.52 18.23 -7.86
C LEU A 91 -8.90 18.77 -9.17
N LEU A 92 -8.04 19.80 -9.09
CA LEU A 92 -7.30 20.28 -10.26
C LEU A 92 -6.28 19.24 -10.74
N GLU A 93 -5.59 18.58 -9.83
CA GLU A 93 -4.62 17.53 -10.14
C GLU A 93 -5.30 16.30 -10.76
N GLU A 94 -6.42 15.84 -10.20
CA GLU A 94 -7.21 14.74 -10.77
C GLU A 94 -7.66 15.09 -12.21
N ARG A 95 -8.09 16.33 -12.45
CA ARG A 95 -8.42 16.78 -13.81
C ARG A 95 -7.19 16.81 -14.72
N GLU A 96 -6.04 17.23 -14.22
CA GLU A 96 -4.79 17.23 -15.00
C GLU A 96 -4.30 15.82 -15.37
N GLN A 97 -4.68 14.80 -14.59
CA GLN A 97 -4.41 13.39 -14.91
C GLN A 97 -5.31 12.87 -16.03
N ILE A 98 -6.58 13.30 -16.08
CA ILE A 98 -7.61 12.69 -16.94
C ILE A 98 -7.84 13.53 -18.21
N CYS A 99 -8.01 14.85 -18.07
CA CYS A 99 -8.46 15.72 -19.17
C CYS A 99 -7.50 15.83 -20.38
N PRO A 100 -6.17 15.64 -20.26
CA PRO A 100 -5.29 15.63 -21.42
C PRO A 100 -5.48 14.41 -22.33
N ILE A 101 -6.08 13.35 -21.82
CA ILE A 101 -6.24 12.09 -22.55
C ILE A 101 -7.50 12.17 -23.43
N PRO A 102 -7.42 11.89 -24.75
CA PRO A 102 -8.60 11.80 -25.61
C PRO A 102 -9.59 10.74 -25.10
N GLN A 103 -10.88 11.08 -25.10
CA GLN A 103 -11.93 10.24 -24.52
C GLN A 103 -12.02 8.87 -25.16
N ASP A 104 -11.85 8.77 -26.46
CA ASP A 104 -11.86 7.51 -27.21
C ASP A 104 -10.69 6.60 -26.83
N GLU A 105 -9.49 7.18 -26.65
CA GLU A 105 -8.32 6.45 -26.20
C GLU A 105 -8.44 6.00 -24.74
N TYR A 106 -9.00 6.83 -23.86
CA TYR A 106 -9.29 6.45 -22.49
C TYR A 106 -10.26 5.25 -22.42
N GLN A 107 -11.32 5.29 -23.24
CA GLN A 107 -12.28 4.19 -23.32
C GLN A 107 -11.68 2.91 -23.94
N GLU A 108 -10.78 3.06 -24.93
CA GLU A 108 -10.07 1.93 -25.51
C GLU A 108 -9.14 1.29 -24.48
N PHE A 109 -8.41 2.10 -23.72
CA PHE A 109 -7.56 1.63 -22.64
C PHE A 109 -8.33 0.90 -21.54
N ALA A 110 -9.49 1.44 -21.11
CA ALA A 110 -10.33 0.76 -20.12
C ALA A 110 -10.80 -0.64 -20.60
N ARG A 111 -11.16 -0.76 -21.90
CA ARG A 111 -11.47 -2.07 -22.49
C ARG A 111 -10.26 -2.98 -22.59
N LEU A 112 -9.10 -2.42 -22.92
CA LEU A 112 -7.84 -3.15 -23.00
C LEU A 112 -7.45 -3.75 -21.65
N THR A 113 -7.45 -2.95 -20.57
CA THR A 113 -7.05 -3.41 -19.22
C THR A 113 -8.00 -4.45 -18.64
N ALA A 114 -9.33 -4.29 -18.84
CA ALA A 114 -10.30 -5.30 -18.45
C ALA A 114 -10.04 -6.65 -19.15
N ARG A 115 -9.72 -6.62 -20.47
CA ARG A 115 -9.34 -7.81 -21.22
C ARG A 115 -7.95 -8.33 -20.79
N ALA A 116 -6.98 -7.45 -20.57
CA ALA A 116 -5.61 -7.80 -20.20
C ALA A 116 -5.57 -8.58 -18.88
N THR A 117 -6.39 -8.20 -17.90
CA THR A 117 -6.52 -8.94 -16.63
C THR A 117 -6.99 -10.38 -16.85
N SER A 118 -7.96 -10.58 -17.73
CA SER A 118 -8.46 -11.93 -18.06
C SER A 118 -7.43 -12.76 -18.84
N VAL A 119 -6.66 -12.13 -19.74
CA VAL A 119 -5.58 -12.78 -20.48
C VAL A 119 -4.44 -13.15 -19.55
N TRP A 120 -4.05 -12.22 -18.66
CA TRP A 120 -3.03 -12.44 -17.63
C TRP A 120 -3.39 -13.61 -16.71
N ALA A 121 -4.63 -13.65 -16.19
CA ALA A 121 -5.06 -14.72 -15.29
C ALA A 121 -4.98 -16.10 -15.95
N ARG A 122 -5.32 -16.20 -17.24
CA ARG A 122 -5.19 -17.42 -18.01
C ARG A 122 -3.71 -17.77 -18.25
N ALA A 123 -2.91 -16.81 -18.72
CA ALA A 123 -1.48 -17.00 -18.96
C ALA A 123 -0.74 -17.44 -17.69
N LYS A 124 -1.08 -16.86 -16.54
CA LYS A 124 -0.56 -17.28 -15.22
C LYS A 124 -0.92 -18.73 -14.89
N LYS A 125 -2.20 -19.11 -15.10
CA LYS A 125 -2.68 -20.48 -14.85
C LYS A 125 -1.98 -21.49 -15.77
N ASP A 126 -1.81 -21.12 -17.04
CA ASP A 126 -1.25 -21.99 -18.07
C ASP A 126 0.31 -21.90 -18.12
N GLN A 127 0.90 -21.02 -17.28
CA GLN A 127 2.35 -20.73 -17.23
C GLN A 127 2.92 -20.27 -18.59
N ASP A 128 2.12 -19.55 -19.37
CA ASP A 128 2.40 -19.12 -20.74
C ASP A 128 2.51 -17.60 -20.83
N PHE A 129 3.73 -17.08 -20.69
CA PHE A 129 3.98 -15.64 -20.83
C PHE A 129 3.80 -15.15 -22.27
N GLU A 130 4.12 -15.97 -23.28
CA GLU A 130 4.03 -15.60 -24.69
C GLU A 130 2.59 -15.24 -25.07
N ALA A 131 1.60 -15.92 -24.48
CA ALA A 131 0.17 -15.58 -24.65
C ALA A 131 -0.22 -14.20 -24.07
N PHE A 132 0.50 -13.71 -23.06
CA PHE A 132 0.25 -12.40 -22.45
C PHE A 132 1.09 -11.27 -23.06
N ALA A 133 2.29 -11.52 -23.49
CA ALA A 133 3.27 -10.54 -23.97
C ALA A 133 2.70 -9.51 -24.97
N PRO A 134 1.95 -9.90 -26.04
CA PRO A 134 1.39 -8.93 -26.99
C PRO A 134 0.32 -8.01 -26.38
N THR A 135 -0.34 -8.48 -25.32
CA THR A 135 -1.33 -7.67 -24.59
C THR A 135 -0.63 -6.68 -23.66
N LEU A 136 0.42 -7.13 -22.97
CA LEU A 136 1.25 -6.29 -22.12
C LEU A 136 1.92 -5.17 -22.90
N GLU A 137 2.46 -5.46 -24.08
CA GLU A 137 3.07 -4.47 -24.97
C GLU A 137 2.08 -3.34 -25.32
N LYS A 138 0.81 -3.68 -25.61
CA LYS A 138 -0.23 -2.68 -25.86
C LYS A 138 -0.53 -1.83 -24.62
N VAL A 139 -0.59 -2.44 -23.44
CA VAL A 139 -0.81 -1.72 -22.16
C VAL A 139 0.33 -0.73 -21.92
N ILE A 140 1.58 -1.16 -22.10
CA ILE A 140 2.76 -0.31 -21.99
C ILE A 140 2.70 0.84 -22.98
N GLY A 141 2.33 0.57 -24.24
CA GLY A 141 2.19 1.59 -25.30
C GLY A 141 1.17 2.68 -24.93
N PHE A 142 0.01 2.30 -24.40
CA PHE A 142 -0.99 3.26 -23.91
C PHE A 142 -0.47 4.06 -22.69
N GLN A 143 0.20 3.42 -21.74
CA GLN A 143 0.73 4.11 -20.57
C GLN A 143 1.81 5.13 -20.95
N LYS A 144 2.74 4.79 -21.84
CA LYS A 144 3.70 5.73 -22.41
C LYS A 144 3.01 6.92 -23.07
N LYS A 145 1.97 6.65 -23.88
CA LYS A 145 1.20 7.67 -24.58
C LYS A 145 0.49 8.60 -23.61
N PHE A 146 -0.18 8.07 -22.58
CA PHE A 146 -0.89 8.84 -21.57
C PHE A 146 0.06 9.67 -20.70
N ALA A 147 1.19 9.09 -20.28
CA ALA A 147 2.23 9.85 -19.61
C ALA A 147 2.77 10.98 -20.51
N GLY A 148 2.91 10.74 -21.82
CA GLY A 148 3.32 11.75 -22.80
C GLY A 148 2.34 12.92 -22.92
N TYR A 149 1.03 12.68 -22.87
CA TYR A 149 0.03 13.77 -22.84
C TYR A 149 0.09 14.63 -21.58
N ARG A 150 0.53 14.02 -20.47
CA ARG A 150 0.60 14.65 -19.14
C ARG A 150 1.96 15.26 -18.84
N ALA A 151 3.01 14.82 -19.53
CA ALA A 151 4.37 15.29 -19.32
C ALA A 151 4.48 16.79 -19.63
N LYS A 152 4.97 17.58 -18.67
CA LYS A 152 5.24 19.00 -18.78
C LYS A 152 6.75 19.22 -18.64
N ASP A 153 7.26 20.27 -19.29
CA ASP A 153 8.64 20.75 -19.09
C ASP A 153 9.75 19.68 -19.25
N GLY A 154 9.53 18.70 -20.14
CA GLY A 154 10.51 17.64 -20.40
C GLY A 154 10.60 16.58 -19.30
N LYS A 155 9.59 16.47 -18.42
CA LYS A 155 9.51 15.42 -17.41
C LYS A 155 9.51 14.04 -18.09
N LYS A 156 10.28 13.10 -17.56
CA LYS A 156 10.34 11.73 -18.07
C LYS A 156 9.03 11.00 -17.85
N LEU A 157 8.70 10.05 -18.72
CA LEU A 157 7.41 9.36 -18.71
C LEU A 157 7.20 8.57 -17.42
N TYR A 158 8.24 7.91 -16.95
CA TYR A 158 8.13 7.13 -15.71
C TYR A 158 8.00 8.02 -14.47
N ASP A 159 8.61 9.22 -14.45
CA ASP A 159 8.39 10.20 -13.38
C ASP A 159 6.94 10.71 -13.34
N VAL A 160 6.25 10.80 -14.50
CA VAL A 160 4.83 11.12 -14.54
C VAL A 160 3.98 10.02 -13.92
N MET A 161 4.32 8.75 -14.17
CA MET A 161 3.63 7.58 -13.60
C MET A 161 3.88 7.44 -12.10
N LEU A 162 5.09 7.73 -11.64
CA LEU A 162 5.44 7.70 -10.21
C LEU A 162 4.63 8.71 -9.38
N ASP A 163 4.40 9.92 -9.93
CA ASP A 163 3.61 10.96 -9.27
C ASP A 163 2.15 10.55 -9.02
N ASP A 164 1.61 9.58 -9.75
CA ASP A 164 0.26 9.07 -9.53
C ASP A 164 0.10 8.35 -8.19
N TYR A 165 1.20 7.82 -7.65
CA TYR A 165 1.21 7.01 -6.43
C TYR A 165 1.97 7.65 -5.27
N GLU A 166 3.12 8.28 -5.58
CA GLU A 166 3.98 8.90 -4.58
C GLU A 166 4.50 10.25 -5.07
N LYS A 167 3.71 11.26 -4.86
CA LYS A 167 3.96 12.61 -5.33
C LYS A 167 5.29 13.16 -4.83
N GLY A 168 6.08 13.73 -5.77
CA GLY A 168 7.38 14.33 -5.48
C GLY A 168 8.53 13.33 -5.33
N PHE A 169 8.30 12.04 -5.61
CA PHE A 169 9.35 11.05 -5.76
C PHE A 169 9.63 10.77 -7.24
N SER A 170 10.82 11.11 -7.69
CA SER A 170 11.29 10.88 -9.07
C SER A 170 12.19 9.67 -9.15
N MET A 171 12.50 9.24 -10.38
CA MET A 171 13.54 8.23 -10.62
C MET A 171 14.86 8.58 -9.94
N GLU A 172 15.25 9.86 -9.90
CA GLU A 172 16.49 10.27 -9.22
C GLU A 172 16.48 9.91 -7.72
N ASN A 173 15.36 10.18 -7.04
CA ASN A 173 15.20 9.84 -5.63
C ASN A 173 15.16 8.32 -5.44
N LEU A 174 14.42 7.61 -6.29
CA LEU A 174 14.27 6.17 -6.20
C LEU A 174 15.54 5.41 -6.59
N ASP A 175 16.30 5.88 -7.59
CA ASP A 175 17.61 5.31 -7.94
C ASP A 175 18.57 5.38 -6.75
N ARG A 176 18.58 6.52 -6.04
CA ARG A 176 19.37 6.67 -4.80
C ARG A 176 18.91 5.70 -3.72
N PHE A 177 17.61 5.67 -3.45
CA PHE A 177 17.01 4.77 -2.46
C PHE A 177 17.32 3.31 -2.75
N PHE A 178 16.98 2.83 -3.93
CA PHE A 178 17.18 1.44 -4.31
C PHE A 178 18.66 1.04 -4.48
N SER A 179 19.53 1.99 -4.85
CA SER A 179 20.97 1.76 -4.86
C SER A 179 21.52 1.50 -3.44
N VAL A 180 21.03 2.24 -2.44
CA VAL A 180 21.37 1.99 -1.02
C VAL A 180 20.88 0.61 -0.60
N LEU A 181 19.62 0.25 -0.89
CA LEU A 181 19.07 -1.06 -0.56
C LEU A 181 19.86 -2.20 -1.22
N LYS A 182 20.07 -2.13 -2.54
CA LYS A 182 20.83 -3.14 -3.27
C LYS A 182 22.23 -3.36 -2.65
N LYS A 183 22.97 -2.27 -2.47
CA LYS A 183 24.35 -2.32 -1.95
C LYS A 183 24.42 -2.87 -0.53
N GLN A 184 23.42 -2.61 0.30
CA GLN A 184 23.45 -2.90 1.72
C GLN A 184 22.70 -4.19 2.08
N LEU A 185 21.54 -4.46 1.45
CA LEU A 185 20.68 -5.58 1.85
C LEU A 185 20.99 -6.86 1.09
N VAL A 186 21.39 -6.81 -0.19
CA VAL A 186 21.73 -8.05 -0.93
C VAL A 186 22.86 -8.81 -0.26
N PRO A 187 24.03 -8.21 0.07
CA PRO A 187 25.07 -8.94 0.78
C PRO A 187 24.68 -9.30 2.22
N PHE A 188 23.84 -8.51 2.87
CA PHE A 188 23.36 -8.79 4.21
C PHE A 188 22.39 -9.99 4.23
N LEU A 189 21.46 -10.07 3.27
CA LEU A 189 20.59 -11.22 3.10
C LEU A 189 21.41 -12.51 2.90
N LYS A 190 22.40 -12.47 2.01
CA LYS A 190 23.31 -13.60 1.80
C LYS A 190 24.01 -14.01 3.10
N LYS A 191 24.51 -13.04 3.88
CA LYS A 191 25.15 -13.29 5.17
C LYS A 191 24.18 -13.95 6.17
N VAL A 192 22.93 -13.47 6.25
CA VAL A 192 21.89 -14.07 7.11
C VAL A 192 21.65 -15.52 6.73
N MET A 193 21.58 -15.84 5.45
CA MET A 193 21.35 -17.20 4.97
C MET A 193 22.52 -18.15 5.16
N GLU A 194 23.76 -17.65 5.04
CA GLU A 194 24.99 -18.47 5.14
C GLU A 194 25.50 -18.64 6.59
N GLU A 195 25.37 -17.61 7.42
CA GLU A 195 26.00 -17.55 8.74
C GLU A 195 24.98 -17.53 9.91
N GLY A 196 23.69 -17.27 9.59
CA GLY A 196 22.65 -17.14 10.61
C GLY A 196 22.31 -18.47 11.29
N LYS A 197 21.87 -18.39 12.55
CA LYS A 197 21.34 -19.59 13.24
C LYS A 197 20.08 -20.11 12.57
N MET A 198 19.87 -21.43 12.65
CA MET A 198 18.62 -22.05 12.22
C MET A 198 17.46 -21.61 13.10
N ILE A 199 16.33 -21.25 12.48
CA ILE A 199 15.08 -20.87 13.17
C ILE A 199 14.04 -21.94 12.86
N GLU A 200 13.45 -22.49 13.92
CA GLU A 200 12.35 -23.45 13.86
C GLU A 200 11.01 -22.72 13.79
N ASP A 201 10.19 -23.02 12.78
CA ASP A 201 8.90 -22.37 12.51
C ASP A 201 7.77 -23.36 12.17
N SER A 202 8.04 -24.67 12.22
CA SER A 202 7.06 -25.70 11.82
C SER A 202 5.75 -25.63 12.60
N PHE A 203 5.79 -25.13 13.84
CA PHE A 203 4.61 -24.96 14.67
C PHE A 203 3.66 -23.86 14.18
N LEU A 204 4.09 -22.94 13.32
CA LEU A 204 3.23 -21.91 12.73
C LEU A 204 2.25 -22.50 11.70
N LYS A 205 2.55 -23.72 11.20
CA LYS A 205 1.74 -24.42 10.22
C LYS A 205 1.11 -25.66 10.84
N GLY A 206 -0.19 -25.85 10.59
CA GLY A 206 -0.91 -27.01 11.10
C GLY A 206 -2.42 -26.80 11.21
N ASP A 207 -3.06 -27.59 12.07
CA ASP A 207 -4.50 -27.46 12.32
C ASP A 207 -4.79 -26.28 13.25
N TYR A 208 -4.98 -25.10 12.65
CA TYR A 208 -5.40 -23.89 13.31
C TYR A 208 -6.88 -23.63 12.98
N PRO A 209 -7.84 -23.95 13.88
CA PRO A 209 -9.26 -23.79 13.59
C PRO A 209 -9.63 -22.37 13.19
N GLU A 210 -10.37 -22.21 12.10
CA GLU A 210 -10.74 -20.92 11.51
C GLU A 210 -11.46 -20.01 12.52
N GLU A 211 -12.41 -20.58 13.31
CA GLU A 211 -13.12 -19.82 14.35
C GLU A 211 -12.16 -19.20 15.40
N LYS A 212 -11.09 -19.93 15.74
CA LYS A 212 -10.08 -19.41 16.67
C LYS A 212 -9.14 -18.39 16.03
N GLN A 213 -8.83 -18.55 14.74
CA GLN A 213 -8.10 -17.53 13.98
C GLN A 213 -8.92 -16.25 13.88
N GLU A 214 -10.24 -16.34 13.66
CA GLU A 214 -11.14 -15.20 13.67
C GLU A 214 -11.17 -14.51 15.05
N GLU A 215 -11.32 -15.28 16.14
CA GLU A 215 -11.29 -14.75 17.51
C GLU A 215 -9.98 -14.02 17.79
N LEU A 216 -8.83 -14.62 17.42
CA LEU A 216 -7.52 -13.99 17.56
C LEU A 216 -7.39 -12.73 16.71
N GLY A 217 -7.84 -12.79 15.45
CA GLY A 217 -7.80 -11.65 14.53
C GLY A 217 -8.59 -10.46 15.07
N ARG A 218 -9.82 -10.67 15.56
CA ARG A 218 -10.61 -9.61 16.19
C ARG A 218 -9.90 -9.03 17.43
N PHE A 219 -9.39 -9.90 18.29
CA PHE A 219 -8.62 -9.45 19.45
C PHE A 219 -7.41 -8.61 19.06
N LEU A 220 -6.62 -9.01 18.07
CA LEU A 220 -5.44 -8.27 17.63
C LEU A 220 -5.81 -6.94 16.97
N ALA A 221 -6.87 -6.92 16.15
CA ALA A 221 -7.36 -5.67 15.54
C ALA A 221 -7.76 -4.65 16.63
N GLU A 222 -8.54 -5.07 17.63
CA GLU A 222 -8.91 -4.22 18.78
C GLU A 222 -7.66 -3.80 19.58
N TYR A 223 -6.75 -4.73 19.81
CA TYR A 223 -5.55 -4.49 20.61
C TYR A 223 -4.62 -3.45 19.99
N VAL A 224 -4.49 -3.42 18.65
CA VAL A 224 -3.72 -2.38 17.97
C VAL A 224 -4.52 -1.08 17.80
N GLY A 225 -5.83 -1.08 18.06
CA GLY A 225 -6.67 0.11 18.11
C GLY A 225 -7.66 0.28 16.96
N PHE A 226 -7.97 -0.80 16.22
CA PHE A 226 -9.07 -0.78 15.26
C PHE A 226 -10.41 -0.69 15.98
N ASP A 227 -11.22 0.26 15.57
CA ASP A 227 -12.51 0.60 16.21
C ASP A 227 -13.66 -0.08 15.44
N PHE A 228 -14.21 -1.15 16.00
CA PHE A 228 -15.33 -1.89 15.42
C PHE A 228 -16.67 -1.12 15.43
N ASP A 229 -16.79 -0.01 16.14
CA ASP A 229 -17.96 0.89 16.03
C ASP A 229 -17.89 1.73 14.74
N ARG A 230 -16.71 1.84 14.14
CA ARG A 230 -16.44 2.57 12.90
C ARG A 230 -15.83 1.70 11.81
N GLY A 231 -15.82 0.39 11.98
CA GLY A 231 -15.21 -0.54 11.03
C GLY A 231 -15.80 -1.92 11.06
N VAL A 232 -15.53 -2.66 10.00
CA VAL A 232 -15.97 -4.04 9.79
C VAL A 232 -14.76 -4.88 9.44
N MET A 233 -14.69 -6.12 9.95
CA MET A 233 -13.75 -7.14 9.50
C MET A 233 -14.51 -8.28 8.83
N ALA A 234 -14.13 -8.65 7.62
CA ALA A 234 -14.72 -9.73 6.82
C ALA A 234 -13.64 -10.65 6.24
N VAL A 235 -14.05 -11.68 5.54
CA VAL A 235 -13.15 -12.63 4.84
C VAL A 235 -13.15 -12.34 3.35
N SER A 236 -11.96 -12.36 2.73
CA SER A 236 -11.78 -12.26 1.28
C SER A 236 -10.64 -13.16 0.80
N ALA A 237 -10.55 -13.36 -0.51
CA ALA A 237 -9.47 -14.17 -1.10
C ALA A 237 -8.08 -13.55 -0.87
N HIS A 238 -8.00 -12.23 -0.93
CA HIS A 238 -6.80 -11.45 -0.64
C HIS A 238 -7.18 -10.35 0.34
N PRO A 239 -6.50 -10.23 1.50
CA PRO A 239 -6.75 -9.16 2.46
C PRO A 239 -6.60 -7.78 1.84
N PHE A 240 -7.48 -6.87 2.22
CA PHE A 240 -7.43 -5.46 1.82
C PHE A 240 -8.20 -4.57 2.79
N THR A 241 -7.90 -3.28 2.76
CA THR A 241 -8.60 -2.23 3.50
C THR A 241 -9.36 -1.33 2.55
N THR A 242 -10.57 -1.00 2.91
CA THR A 242 -11.46 -0.09 2.16
C THR A 242 -11.92 1.05 3.05
N ASN A 243 -11.72 2.28 2.58
CA ASN A 243 -12.21 3.49 3.24
C ASN A 243 -13.43 4.04 2.51
N LEU A 244 -14.61 4.05 3.16
CA LEU A 244 -15.79 4.78 2.68
C LEU A 244 -15.76 6.22 3.20
N HIS A 245 -15.42 6.41 4.45
CA HIS A 245 -15.09 7.65 5.14
C HIS A 245 -14.55 7.32 6.55
N ASN A 246 -14.02 8.30 7.28
CA ASN A 246 -13.39 8.07 8.60
C ASN A 246 -14.31 7.53 9.71
N LYS A 247 -15.59 7.26 9.41
CA LYS A 247 -16.56 6.59 10.32
C LYS A 247 -17.01 5.23 9.75
N ASP A 248 -16.51 4.81 8.60
CA ASP A 248 -16.74 3.47 8.03
C ASP A 248 -15.50 3.05 7.22
N VAL A 249 -14.58 2.38 7.90
CA VAL A 249 -13.37 1.80 7.31
C VAL A 249 -13.40 0.28 7.51
N ARG A 250 -13.25 -0.48 6.44
CA ARG A 250 -13.44 -1.93 6.45
C ARG A 250 -12.17 -2.65 6.10
N ILE A 251 -11.88 -3.73 6.82
CA ILE A 251 -10.74 -4.60 6.59
C ILE A 251 -11.19 -6.01 6.25
N THR A 252 -10.38 -6.73 5.50
CA THR A 252 -10.60 -8.15 5.29
C THR A 252 -9.37 -8.95 5.68
N THR A 253 -9.56 -10.24 5.93
CA THR A 253 -8.51 -11.20 6.21
C THR A 253 -8.81 -12.52 5.49
N HIS A 254 -7.90 -13.47 5.58
CA HIS A 254 -8.11 -14.85 5.13
C HIS A 254 -7.55 -15.81 6.17
N TYR A 255 -8.07 -17.03 6.20
CA TYR A 255 -7.63 -18.06 7.11
C TYR A 255 -7.02 -19.23 6.34
N THR A 256 -5.88 -19.69 6.82
CA THR A 256 -5.12 -20.79 6.22
C THR A 256 -4.61 -21.74 7.29
N ASP A 257 -3.91 -22.80 6.87
CA ASP A 257 -3.17 -23.69 7.76
C ASP A 257 -1.88 -23.08 8.35
N CYS A 258 -1.59 -21.81 8.01
CA CYS A 258 -0.44 -21.04 8.48
C CYS A 258 -0.95 -19.85 9.28
N VAL A 259 -0.89 -19.92 10.62
CA VAL A 259 -1.52 -18.94 11.52
C VAL A 259 -0.92 -17.54 11.40
N ASP A 260 0.36 -17.42 11.14
CA ASP A 260 1.03 -16.13 11.00
C ASP A 260 0.53 -15.35 9.78
N SER A 261 0.08 -16.02 8.71
CA SER A 261 -0.52 -15.38 7.54
C SER A 261 -1.77 -14.58 7.92
N SER A 262 -2.74 -15.19 8.60
CA SER A 262 -3.96 -14.49 9.03
C SER A 262 -3.67 -13.44 10.11
N LEU A 263 -2.79 -13.75 11.04
CA LEU A 263 -2.42 -12.91 12.17
C LEU A 263 -1.79 -11.58 11.71
N PHE A 264 -0.78 -11.66 10.84
CA PHE A 264 -0.09 -10.46 10.35
C PHE A 264 -0.87 -9.71 9.28
N SER A 265 -1.70 -10.38 8.48
CA SER A 265 -2.60 -9.69 7.58
C SER A 265 -3.64 -8.83 8.33
N VAL A 266 -4.19 -9.33 9.44
CA VAL A 266 -5.10 -8.52 10.27
C VAL A 266 -4.40 -7.29 10.85
N ILE A 267 -3.18 -7.44 11.39
CA ILE A 267 -2.43 -6.30 11.94
C ILE A 267 -2.07 -5.30 10.83
N HIS A 268 -1.70 -5.78 9.65
CA HIS A 268 -1.40 -4.96 8.48
C HIS A 268 -2.61 -4.13 8.04
N GLU A 269 -3.74 -4.80 7.80
CA GLU A 269 -4.97 -4.12 7.37
C GLU A 269 -5.53 -3.19 8.46
N ALA A 270 -5.40 -3.58 9.74
CA ALA A 270 -5.72 -2.68 10.85
C ALA A 270 -4.83 -1.43 10.84
N GLY A 271 -3.56 -1.53 10.48
CA GLY A 271 -2.66 -0.38 10.35
C GLY A 271 -3.14 0.60 9.28
N HIS A 272 -3.52 0.12 8.11
CA HIS A 272 -4.18 0.92 7.07
C HIS A 272 -5.48 1.57 7.58
N ALA A 273 -6.32 0.80 8.26
CA ALA A 273 -7.61 1.27 8.74
C ALA A 273 -7.45 2.32 9.85
N ILE A 274 -6.53 2.15 10.78
CA ILE A 274 -6.24 3.12 11.84
C ILE A 274 -5.81 4.47 11.26
N TYR A 275 -5.07 4.46 10.14
CA TYR A 275 -4.74 5.68 9.44
C TYR A 275 -6.01 6.41 8.96
N GLU A 276 -6.87 5.72 8.23
CA GLU A 276 -8.10 6.30 7.68
C GLU A 276 -9.11 6.72 8.78
N LEU A 277 -9.25 5.92 9.84
CA LEU A 277 -10.07 6.25 11.02
C LEU A 277 -9.53 7.47 11.79
N GLY A 278 -8.25 7.76 11.66
CA GLY A 278 -7.54 8.86 12.32
C GLY A 278 -7.67 10.20 11.61
N ILE A 279 -8.18 10.24 10.37
CA ILE A 279 -8.36 11.47 9.58
C ILE A 279 -9.34 12.42 10.28
N GLY A 280 -9.04 13.73 10.20
CA GLY A 280 -9.85 14.77 10.84
C GLY A 280 -11.29 14.79 10.34
N ASP A 281 -12.24 14.98 11.25
CA ASP A 281 -13.68 14.99 10.93
C ASP A 281 -14.06 16.11 9.97
N ASP A 282 -13.32 17.21 9.96
CA ASP A 282 -13.48 18.34 9.05
C ASP A 282 -13.07 18.05 7.60
N LEU A 283 -12.36 16.94 7.38
CA LEU A 283 -11.93 16.47 6.06
C LEU A 283 -12.85 15.36 5.51
N THR A 284 -13.73 14.82 6.32
CA THR A 284 -14.62 13.72 5.94
C THR A 284 -15.41 14.01 4.67
N LEU A 285 -15.51 12.99 3.79
CA LEU A 285 -16.21 13.06 2.50
C LEU A 285 -15.72 14.20 1.59
N THR A 286 -14.43 14.52 1.68
CA THR A 286 -13.76 15.44 0.75
C THR A 286 -12.60 14.74 0.03
N PRO A 287 -12.12 15.27 -1.11
CA PRO A 287 -10.96 14.70 -1.81
C PRO A 287 -9.71 14.54 -0.94
N VAL A 288 -9.50 15.43 0.04
CA VAL A 288 -8.37 15.34 0.98
C VAL A 288 -8.63 14.48 2.21
N GLY A 289 -9.85 13.96 2.38
CA GLY A 289 -10.27 13.13 3.50
C GLY A 289 -9.87 11.66 3.38
N GLN A 290 -8.66 11.38 2.91
CA GLN A 290 -8.07 10.05 2.77
C GLN A 290 -6.55 10.12 2.99
N GLY A 291 -5.88 8.98 3.13
CA GLY A 291 -4.43 8.93 3.36
C GLY A 291 -3.62 9.68 2.30
N ALA A 292 -2.49 10.26 2.68
CA ALA A 292 -1.71 11.21 1.89
C ALA A 292 -1.20 10.65 0.55
N SER A 293 -0.63 9.45 0.58
CA SER A 293 -0.08 8.75 -0.58
C SER A 293 -0.10 7.24 -0.36
N MET A 294 0.18 6.45 -1.40
CA MET A 294 0.28 4.99 -1.27
C MET A 294 1.45 4.60 -0.36
N GLY A 295 2.61 5.27 -0.46
CA GLY A 295 3.75 5.02 0.41
C GLY A 295 3.49 5.40 1.86
N MET A 296 2.84 6.53 2.14
CA MET A 296 2.48 6.90 3.51
C MET A 296 1.43 5.93 4.09
N HIS A 297 0.49 5.48 3.27
CA HIS A 297 -0.51 4.49 3.66
C HIS A 297 0.13 3.15 4.02
N GLU A 298 1.01 2.66 3.17
CA GLU A 298 1.81 1.45 3.42
C GLU A 298 2.77 1.61 4.60
N SER A 299 3.22 2.84 4.90
CA SER A 299 4.06 3.07 6.08
C SER A 299 3.33 2.78 7.37
N GLN A 300 2.02 3.04 7.43
CA GLN A 300 1.21 2.75 8.61
C GLN A 300 0.95 1.25 8.75
N SER A 301 0.57 0.56 7.69
CA SER A 301 0.39 -0.90 7.71
C SER A 301 1.67 -1.62 8.12
N ARG A 302 2.81 -1.28 7.49
CA ARG A 302 4.11 -1.89 7.81
C ARG A 302 4.62 -1.49 9.19
N PHE A 303 4.30 -0.31 9.67
CA PHE A 303 4.63 0.11 11.03
C PHE A 303 3.93 -0.79 12.06
N PHE A 304 2.62 -1.00 11.90
CA PHE A 304 1.86 -1.88 12.80
C PHE A 304 2.23 -3.35 12.61
N GLU A 305 2.41 -3.83 11.39
CA GLU A 305 2.77 -5.23 11.12
C GLU A 305 4.20 -5.55 11.56
N ASN A 306 5.19 -4.83 11.01
CA ASN A 306 6.61 -5.23 11.10
C ASN A 306 7.32 -4.64 12.31
N ILE A 307 7.09 -3.36 12.61
CA ILE A 307 7.80 -2.66 13.69
C ILE A 307 7.14 -2.97 15.03
N ILE A 308 5.82 -2.92 15.11
CA ILE A 308 5.06 -3.26 16.32
C ILE A 308 4.83 -4.78 16.39
N GLY A 309 4.05 -5.33 15.47
CA GLY A 309 3.49 -6.68 15.52
C GLY A 309 4.54 -7.80 15.48
N ARG A 310 5.66 -7.60 14.80
CA ARG A 310 6.77 -8.58 14.79
C ARG A 310 7.82 -8.32 15.86
N SER A 311 7.61 -7.34 16.77
CA SER A 311 8.52 -7.09 17.89
C SER A 311 8.23 -7.99 19.08
N ARG A 312 9.26 -8.40 19.79
CA ARG A 312 9.11 -9.14 21.05
C ARG A 312 8.29 -8.38 22.10
N SER A 313 8.51 -7.08 22.19
CA SER A 313 7.87 -6.20 23.17
C SER A 313 6.35 -6.18 23.03
N PHE A 314 5.83 -6.27 21.80
CA PHE A 314 4.39 -6.33 21.52
C PHE A 314 3.73 -7.60 22.08
N TRP A 315 4.42 -8.74 22.00
CA TRP A 315 3.87 -10.03 22.44
C TRP A 315 3.97 -10.28 23.94
N VAL A 316 4.86 -9.57 24.65
CA VAL A 316 5.05 -9.76 26.11
C VAL A 316 3.72 -9.76 26.88
N PRO A 317 2.81 -8.80 26.74
CA PRO A 317 1.56 -8.75 27.52
C PRO A 317 0.46 -9.70 27.03
N ILE A 318 0.56 -10.23 25.79
CA ILE A 318 -0.56 -10.96 25.16
C ILE A 318 -0.24 -12.41 24.77
N TYR A 319 1.03 -12.82 24.80
CA TYR A 319 1.43 -14.14 24.29
C TYR A 319 0.79 -15.29 25.04
N ASP A 320 0.67 -15.22 26.36
CA ASP A 320 0.02 -16.25 27.17
C ASP A 320 -1.44 -16.49 26.74
N ARG A 321 -2.16 -15.44 26.33
CA ARG A 321 -3.50 -15.55 25.77
C ARG A 321 -3.49 -16.28 24.43
N VAL A 322 -2.59 -15.93 23.54
CA VAL A 322 -2.45 -16.57 22.21
C VAL A 322 -2.09 -18.05 22.36
N GLN A 323 -1.16 -18.36 23.26
CA GLN A 323 -0.76 -19.73 23.58
C GLN A 323 -1.94 -20.57 24.13
N ALA A 324 -2.77 -19.96 24.98
CA ALA A 324 -3.96 -20.61 25.51
C ALA A 324 -5.05 -20.86 24.45
N MET A 325 -5.12 -20.07 23.40
CA MET A 325 -6.04 -20.28 22.27
C MET A 325 -5.62 -21.48 21.40
N PHE A 326 -4.32 -21.74 21.27
CA PHE A 326 -3.75 -22.82 20.45
C PHE A 326 -2.80 -23.71 21.26
N PRO A 327 -3.31 -24.44 22.29
CA PRO A 327 -2.48 -25.18 23.22
C PRO A 327 -1.75 -26.36 22.57
N GLU A 328 -2.32 -26.94 21.51
CA GLU A 328 -1.70 -28.07 20.83
C GLU A 328 -0.49 -27.65 20.00
N GLN A 329 -0.59 -26.50 19.32
CA GLN A 329 0.45 -25.96 18.44
C GLN A 329 1.48 -25.13 19.22
N LEU A 330 1.01 -24.24 20.09
CA LEU A 330 1.85 -23.26 20.79
C LEU A 330 2.16 -23.58 22.26
N GLY A 331 1.51 -24.60 22.86
CA GLY A 331 1.62 -24.90 24.29
C GLY A 331 3.05 -25.21 24.78
N LYS A 332 3.96 -25.59 23.88
CA LYS A 332 5.38 -25.83 24.18
C LYS A 332 6.33 -24.79 23.59
N VAL A 333 5.79 -23.79 22.91
CA VAL A 333 6.55 -22.74 22.23
C VAL A 333 6.67 -21.55 23.17
N ASN A 334 7.86 -21.18 23.57
CA ASN A 334 8.04 -19.98 24.38
C ASN A 334 8.02 -18.72 23.50
N LEU A 335 7.88 -17.54 24.13
CA LEU A 335 7.79 -16.25 23.43
C LEU A 335 8.97 -15.99 22.49
N ASP A 336 10.20 -16.33 22.90
CA ASP A 336 11.38 -16.08 22.06
C ASP A 336 11.37 -16.94 20.80
N GLN A 337 11.00 -18.22 20.93
CA GLN A 337 10.81 -19.11 19.78
C GLN A 337 9.73 -18.63 18.84
N PHE A 338 8.60 -18.15 19.36
CA PHE A 338 7.52 -17.60 18.56
C PHE A 338 7.98 -16.35 17.79
N VAL A 339 8.64 -15.41 18.46
CA VAL A 339 9.14 -14.18 17.83
C VAL A 339 10.21 -14.48 16.78
N GLU A 340 11.09 -15.45 17.03
CA GLU A 340 12.06 -15.91 16.03
C GLU A 340 11.37 -16.47 14.79
N ALA A 341 10.37 -17.34 14.99
CA ALA A 341 9.66 -18.00 13.90
C ALA A 341 8.90 -17.02 12.99
N VAL A 342 8.16 -16.07 13.58
CA VAL A 342 7.39 -15.08 12.79
C VAL A 342 8.26 -14.03 12.08
N ASN A 343 9.56 -14.00 12.39
CA ASN A 343 10.56 -13.14 11.72
C ASN A 343 11.56 -13.97 10.89
N LYS A 344 11.29 -15.25 10.65
CA LYS A 344 12.20 -16.10 9.87
C LYS A 344 12.38 -15.53 8.46
N VAL A 345 13.64 -15.45 8.02
CA VAL A 345 14.00 -15.06 6.66
C VAL A 345 13.99 -16.30 5.77
N THR A 346 13.18 -16.26 4.73
CA THR A 346 13.09 -17.34 3.74
C THR A 346 12.95 -16.69 2.36
N PRO A 347 14.07 -16.38 1.68
CA PRO A 347 14.01 -15.82 0.34
C PRO A 347 13.20 -16.71 -0.57
N GLY A 348 12.09 -16.17 -1.07
CA GLY A 348 11.13 -16.88 -1.90
C GLY A 348 10.94 -16.22 -3.26
N LEU A 349 10.11 -16.84 -4.10
CA LEU A 349 9.79 -16.33 -5.42
C LEU A 349 8.63 -15.33 -5.41
N ILE A 350 7.68 -15.48 -4.48
CA ILE A 350 6.42 -14.74 -4.48
C ILE A 350 6.53 -13.52 -3.56
N ARG A 351 6.35 -12.32 -4.14
CA ARG A 351 6.47 -11.05 -3.41
C ARG A 351 5.51 -10.92 -2.23
N THR A 352 4.26 -11.35 -2.40
CA THR A 352 3.24 -11.25 -1.35
C THR A 352 3.48 -12.18 -0.17
N GLU A 353 4.36 -13.17 -0.33
CA GLU A 353 4.77 -14.14 0.71
C GLU A 353 6.18 -13.84 1.24
N ALA A 354 6.82 -12.77 0.75
CA ALA A 354 8.19 -12.44 1.10
C ALA A 354 8.32 -12.01 2.56
N ASP A 355 9.38 -12.48 3.22
CA ASP A 355 9.78 -12.01 4.53
C ASP A 355 10.20 -10.52 4.51
N GLU A 356 10.19 -9.88 5.67
CA GLU A 356 10.46 -8.44 5.77
C GLU A 356 11.83 -8.03 5.23
N LEU A 357 12.87 -8.86 5.42
CA LEU A 357 14.22 -8.53 4.97
C LEU A 357 14.34 -8.56 3.44
N SER A 358 13.71 -9.53 2.78
CA SER A 358 13.78 -9.71 1.33
C SER A 358 12.73 -8.89 0.57
N TYR A 359 11.65 -8.43 1.22
CA TYR A 359 10.52 -7.78 0.58
C TYR A 359 10.89 -6.61 -0.34
N SER A 360 11.72 -5.68 0.15
CA SER A 360 12.11 -4.50 -0.63
C SER A 360 13.00 -4.82 -1.82
N LEU A 361 13.67 -5.99 -1.83
CA LEU A 361 14.43 -6.48 -2.99
C LEU A 361 13.49 -6.96 -4.10
N HIS A 362 12.35 -7.56 -3.75
CA HIS A 362 11.29 -7.87 -4.73
C HIS A 362 10.78 -6.60 -5.40
N VAL A 363 10.57 -5.52 -4.62
CA VAL A 363 10.12 -4.23 -5.13
C VAL A 363 11.18 -3.58 -6.03
N LEU A 364 12.45 -3.61 -5.61
CA LEU A 364 13.58 -3.12 -6.40
C LEU A 364 13.63 -3.76 -7.80
N ILE A 365 13.44 -5.08 -7.90
CA ILE A 365 13.44 -5.80 -9.18
C ILE A 365 12.36 -5.21 -10.10
N ARG A 366 11.16 -4.98 -9.59
CA ARG A 366 10.04 -4.42 -10.36
C ARG A 366 10.29 -2.99 -10.78
N TYR A 367 10.83 -2.16 -9.89
CA TYR A 367 11.22 -0.79 -10.20
C TYR A 367 12.22 -0.71 -11.36
N GLU A 368 13.29 -1.50 -11.30
CA GLU A 368 14.30 -1.52 -12.35
C GLU A 368 13.71 -1.99 -13.70
N ILE A 369 12.85 -3.00 -13.69
CA ILE A 369 12.19 -3.51 -14.90
C ILE A 369 11.22 -2.49 -15.48
N GLU A 370 10.36 -1.86 -14.65
CA GLU A 370 9.43 -0.82 -15.11
C GLU A 370 10.18 0.37 -15.74
N LYS A 371 11.26 0.81 -15.10
CA LYS A 371 12.11 1.87 -15.64
C LYS A 371 12.66 1.52 -17.02
N MET A 372 13.14 0.29 -17.21
CA MET A 372 13.64 -0.19 -18.51
C MET A 372 12.51 -0.30 -19.54
N LEU A 373 11.32 -0.76 -19.16
CA LEU A 373 10.15 -0.84 -20.06
C LEU A 373 9.68 0.52 -20.54
N ILE A 374 9.67 1.52 -19.65
CA ILE A 374 9.11 2.84 -19.95
C ILE A 374 10.13 3.77 -20.60
N GLU A 375 11.37 3.80 -20.13
CA GLU A 375 12.39 4.76 -20.57
C GLU A 375 13.40 4.21 -21.58
N GLU A 376 13.61 2.89 -21.63
CA GLU A 376 14.67 2.26 -22.41
C GLU A 376 14.15 1.33 -23.52
N ASP A 377 12.83 1.30 -23.77
CA ASP A 377 12.18 0.45 -24.78
C ASP A 377 12.56 -1.03 -24.69
N LEU A 378 12.63 -1.55 -23.47
CA LEU A 378 12.91 -2.97 -23.25
C LEU A 378 11.89 -3.85 -23.98
N ASP A 379 12.40 -4.79 -24.76
CA ASP A 379 11.60 -5.80 -25.45
C ASP A 379 10.86 -6.72 -24.44
N VAL A 380 9.54 -6.73 -24.52
CA VAL A 380 8.68 -7.50 -23.62
C VAL A 380 8.99 -9.00 -23.63
N GLU A 381 9.41 -9.55 -24.76
CA GLU A 381 9.77 -10.97 -24.88
C GLU A 381 10.97 -11.36 -24.01
N LYS A 382 11.82 -10.39 -23.63
CA LYS A 382 12.99 -10.62 -22.76
C LYS A 382 12.66 -10.62 -21.28
N LEU A 383 11.44 -10.22 -20.89
CA LEU A 383 11.06 -10.06 -19.48
C LEU A 383 11.22 -11.32 -18.64
N PRO A 384 10.78 -12.52 -19.06
CA PRO A 384 10.90 -13.71 -18.21
C PRO A 384 12.36 -14.01 -17.82
N ARG A 385 13.27 -13.87 -18.79
CA ARG A 385 14.70 -14.10 -18.55
C ARG A 385 15.30 -13.01 -17.65
N LEU A 386 15.04 -11.74 -17.96
CA LEU A 386 15.54 -10.61 -17.18
C LEU A 386 15.04 -10.68 -15.73
N TRP A 387 13.78 -11.05 -15.54
CA TRP A 387 13.17 -11.26 -14.21
C TRP A 387 13.93 -12.35 -13.45
N ALA A 388 14.11 -13.51 -14.05
CA ALA A 388 14.80 -14.63 -13.44
C ALA A 388 16.26 -14.29 -13.08
N ASP A 389 16.98 -13.59 -13.96
CA ASP A 389 18.38 -13.18 -13.73
C ASP A 389 18.47 -12.20 -12.53
N LYS A 390 17.53 -11.24 -12.40
CA LYS A 390 17.49 -10.33 -11.26
C LYS A 390 17.11 -11.01 -9.95
N TYR A 391 16.20 -11.98 -9.98
CA TYR A 391 15.85 -12.78 -8.79
C TYR A 391 17.04 -13.58 -8.29
N GLU A 392 17.79 -14.22 -9.19
CA GLU A 392 18.98 -14.95 -8.83
C GLU A 392 20.07 -14.03 -8.26
N GLU A 393 20.28 -12.84 -8.87
CA GLU A 393 21.27 -11.84 -8.43
C GLU A 393 20.94 -11.28 -7.01
N TYR A 394 19.65 -10.93 -6.73
CA TYR A 394 19.30 -10.18 -5.53
C TYR A 394 18.79 -11.05 -4.39
N LEU A 395 18.12 -12.15 -4.72
CA LEU A 395 17.46 -13.02 -3.74
C LEU A 395 18.11 -14.41 -3.64
N GLY A 396 18.96 -14.77 -4.59
CA GLY A 396 19.60 -16.09 -4.65
C GLY A 396 18.65 -17.22 -5.07
N VAL A 397 17.45 -16.89 -5.58
CA VAL A 397 16.43 -17.85 -6.05
C VAL A 397 16.07 -17.58 -7.50
N ARG A 398 15.72 -18.61 -8.25
CA ARG A 398 15.40 -18.48 -9.68
C ARG A 398 14.05 -19.14 -9.98
N PRO A 399 13.08 -18.42 -10.57
CA PRO A 399 11.80 -19.02 -10.95
C PRO A 399 11.99 -20.02 -12.10
N GLU A 400 11.31 -21.17 -11.99
CA GLU A 400 11.34 -22.22 -13.01
C GLU A 400 10.29 -22.02 -14.10
N ASN A 401 9.25 -21.24 -13.80
CA ASN A 401 8.14 -20.96 -14.71
C ASN A 401 7.67 -19.50 -14.61
N PRO A 402 6.97 -18.97 -15.63
CA PRO A 402 6.51 -17.58 -15.64
C PRO A 402 5.49 -17.24 -14.56
N ALA A 403 4.72 -18.19 -14.02
CA ALA A 403 3.71 -17.93 -13.00
C ALA A 403 4.34 -17.59 -11.64
N GLU A 404 5.47 -18.22 -11.32
CA GLU A 404 6.32 -17.89 -10.16
C GLU A 404 7.23 -16.68 -10.44
N GLY A 405 7.37 -16.29 -11.69
CA GLY A 405 8.18 -15.19 -12.17
C GLY A 405 7.35 -13.98 -12.56
N VAL A 406 7.51 -13.59 -13.81
CA VAL A 406 6.97 -12.34 -14.39
C VAL A 406 5.44 -12.21 -14.37
N LEU A 407 4.70 -13.31 -14.24
CA LEU A 407 3.24 -13.32 -14.19
C LEU A 407 2.67 -13.31 -12.75
N GLN A 408 3.51 -13.19 -11.72
CA GLN A 408 3.01 -13.30 -10.35
C GLN A 408 2.10 -12.13 -9.93
N ASP A 409 2.35 -10.91 -10.42
CA ASP A 409 1.61 -9.70 -10.04
C ASP A 409 0.60 -9.28 -11.13
N ILE A 410 -0.59 -8.85 -10.69
CA ILE A 410 -1.66 -8.36 -11.57
C ILE A 410 -1.41 -6.95 -12.12
N HIS A 411 -0.60 -6.16 -11.46
CA HIS A 411 -0.43 -4.70 -11.65
C HIS A 411 -0.25 -4.28 -13.11
N TRP A 412 0.63 -4.92 -13.84
CA TRP A 412 0.89 -4.57 -15.24
C TRP A 412 -0.31 -4.82 -16.16
N SER A 413 -1.11 -5.85 -15.87
CA SER A 413 -2.34 -6.10 -16.63
C SER A 413 -3.39 -5.02 -16.45
N GLN A 414 -3.36 -4.34 -15.30
CA GLN A 414 -4.21 -3.20 -14.97
C GLN A 414 -3.63 -1.86 -15.43
N GLY A 415 -2.39 -1.85 -15.93
CA GLY A 415 -1.68 -0.63 -16.29
C GLY A 415 -1.09 0.14 -15.13
N SER A 416 -0.93 -0.47 -13.97
CA SER A 416 -0.40 0.18 -12.75
C SER A 416 1.12 0.24 -12.74
N PHE A 417 1.71 1.02 -13.66
CA PHE A 417 3.15 1.30 -13.70
C PHE A 417 3.50 2.46 -12.76
N GLY A 418 4.61 2.35 -12.03
CA GLY A 418 5.02 3.32 -11.02
C GLY A 418 4.46 3.05 -9.61
N TYR A 419 3.61 2.03 -9.46
CA TYR A 419 2.99 1.68 -8.18
C TYR A 419 3.95 0.98 -7.21
N PHE A 420 4.74 0.02 -7.69
CA PHE A 420 5.58 -0.84 -6.84
C PHE A 420 6.53 -0.11 -5.88
N PRO A 421 7.18 1.02 -6.25
CA PRO A 421 8.05 1.74 -5.33
C PRO A 421 7.38 2.14 -4.00
N SER A 422 6.07 2.43 -4.01
CA SER A 422 5.30 2.80 -2.82
C SER A 422 5.39 1.76 -1.70
N TYR A 423 5.46 0.48 -2.04
CA TYR A 423 5.60 -0.60 -1.06
C TYR A 423 6.91 -0.55 -0.28
N ALA A 424 8.03 -0.30 -0.96
CA ALA A 424 9.33 -0.19 -0.30
C ALA A 424 9.50 1.15 0.41
N LEU A 425 8.99 2.24 -0.20
CA LEU A 425 8.97 3.56 0.43
C LEU A 425 8.17 3.53 1.74
N GLY A 426 7.02 2.85 1.77
CA GLY A 426 6.23 2.70 2.99
C GLY A 426 7.03 2.07 4.13
N SER A 427 7.70 0.96 3.88
CA SER A 427 8.58 0.33 4.89
C SER A 427 9.69 1.27 5.36
N ALA A 428 10.28 2.04 4.44
CA ALA A 428 11.36 2.97 4.77
C ALA A 428 10.87 4.21 5.54
N PHE A 429 9.68 4.75 5.21
CA PHE A 429 9.04 5.82 5.98
C PHE A 429 8.73 5.35 7.41
N GLY A 430 8.16 4.15 7.54
CA GLY A 430 7.90 3.54 8.84
C GLY A 430 9.15 3.43 9.72
N ALA A 431 10.28 3.01 9.14
CA ALA A 431 11.54 2.92 9.87
C ALA A 431 12.08 4.29 10.31
N GLN A 432 11.98 5.32 9.47
CA GLN A 432 12.39 6.68 9.82
C GLN A 432 11.53 7.23 10.97
N LEU A 433 10.20 7.05 10.89
CA LEU A 433 9.27 7.41 11.98
C LEU A 433 9.59 6.67 13.28
N TYR A 434 9.89 5.37 13.20
CA TYR A 434 10.25 4.55 14.36
C TYR A 434 11.47 5.07 15.10
N TYR A 435 12.57 5.40 14.40
CA TYR A 435 13.75 5.92 15.06
C TYR A 435 13.49 7.28 15.69
N HIS A 436 12.75 8.16 15.04
CA HIS A 436 12.35 9.42 15.64
C HIS A 436 11.51 9.20 16.92
N MET A 437 10.52 8.30 16.87
CA MET A 437 9.69 8.01 18.05
C MET A 437 10.50 7.44 19.20
N LYS A 438 11.52 6.63 18.95
CA LYS A 438 12.45 6.14 19.99
C LYS A 438 13.28 7.22 20.67
N GLU A 439 13.48 8.36 20.02
CA GLU A 439 14.19 9.50 20.62
C GLU A 439 13.30 10.27 21.60
N ILE A 440 11.97 10.24 21.41
CA ILE A 440 11.03 11.05 22.19
C ILE A 440 10.17 10.25 23.17
N MET A 441 10.13 8.92 23.07
CA MET A 441 9.38 8.05 23.96
C MET A 441 10.09 6.70 24.17
N ASP A 442 9.84 6.06 25.33
CA ASP A 442 10.31 4.69 25.56
C ASP A 442 9.39 3.67 24.86
N PHE A 443 9.61 3.55 23.55
CA PHE A 443 8.77 2.76 22.64
C PHE A 443 8.63 1.30 23.07
N ASP A 444 9.75 0.68 23.47
CA ASP A 444 9.76 -0.73 23.88
C ASP A 444 9.03 -0.97 25.20
N SER A 445 9.15 -0.05 26.17
CA SER A 445 8.41 -0.14 27.44
C SER A 445 6.91 0.07 27.23
N LEU A 446 6.51 1.01 26.38
CA LEU A 446 5.09 1.20 26.03
C LEU A 446 4.46 -0.08 25.47
N LEU A 447 5.15 -0.77 24.57
CA LEU A 447 4.66 -2.04 24.01
C LEU A 447 4.57 -3.14 25.08
N LYS A 448 5.58 -3.28 25.95
CA LYS A 448 5.59 -4.27 27.06
C LYS A 448 4.46 -4.04 28.08
N ASP A 449 4.07 -2.78 28.25
CA ASP A 449 2.99 -2.38 29.16
C ASP A 449 1.61 -2.42 28.47
N GLY A 450 1.54 -2.86 27.22
CA GLY A 450 0.29 -2.92 26.43
C GLY A 450 -0.24 -1.56 25.99
N ARG A 451 0.61 -0.51 26.00
CA ARG A 451 0.24 0.88 25.70
C ARG A 451 0.44 1.23 24.22
N VAL A 452 -0.07 0.38 23.32
CA VAL A 452 -0.10 0.65 21.88
C VAL A 452 -0.90 1.94 21.56
N ASP A 453 -1.87 2.26 22.43
CA ASP A 453 -2.68 3.49 22.35
C ASP A 453 -1.82 4.78 22.29
N VAL A 454 -0.76 4.88 23.08
CA VAL A 454 0.13 6.05 23.09
C VAL A 454 0.84 6.23 21.75
N ILE A 455 1.32 5.13 21.16
CA ILE A 455 1.97 5.13 19.85
C ILE A 455 0.98 5.52 18.76
N ARG A 456 -0.20 4.90 18.75
CA ARG A 456 -1.30 5.20 17.81
C ARG A 456 -1.73 6.67 17.90
N ASP A 457 -1.91 7.20 19.12
CA ASP A 457 -2.38 8.57 19.33
C ASP A 457 -1.32 9.58 18.84
N TYR A 458 -0.02 9.27 19.02
CA TYR A 458 1.07 10.06 18.44
C TYR A 458 0.99 10.07 16.89
N LEU A 459 0.83 8.89 16.25
CA LEU A 459 0.69 8.79 14.80
C LEU A 459 -0.55 9.55 14.31
N ARG A 460 -1.66 9.49 15.04
CA ARG A 460 -2.87 10.24 14.72
C ARG A 460 -2.63 11.75 14.79
N GLU A 461 -2.00 12.24 15.84
CA GLU A 461 -1.75 13.67 16.04
C GLU A 461 -0.79 14.25 15.01
N HIS A 462 0.23 13.48 14.61
CA HIS A 462 1.30 14.00 13.76
C HIS A 462 1.16 13.62 12.29
N ILE A 463 0.38 12.59 11.95
CA ILE A 463 0.23 12.06 10.60
C ILE A 463 -1.24 11.97 10.18
N HIS A 464 -2.05 11.14 10.86
CA HIS A 464 -3.32 10.69 10.34
C HIS A 464 -4.32 11.82 10.14
N GLN A 465 -4.44 12.74 11.11
CA GLN A 465 -5.45 13.80 11.08
C GLN A 465 -5.36 14.72 9.86
N TYR A 466 -4.21 14.75 9.18
CA TYR A 466 -3.99 15.66 8.07
C TYR A 466 -4.51 15.12 6.73
N GLY A 467 -4.77 13.82 6.59
CA GLY A 467 -5.15 13.23 5.31
C GLY A 467 -4.22 13.71 4.18
N LYS A 468 -4.78 14.14 3.04
CA LYS A 468 -4.03 14.72 1.92
C LYS A 468 -3.76 16.24 2.03
N LEU A 469 -3.96 16.86 3.19
CA LEU A 469 -3.52 18.25 3.37
C LEU A 469 -2.02 18.41 3.20
N LYS A 470 -1.25 17.38 3.52
CA LYS A 470 0.20 17.30 3.40
C LYS A 470 0.58 16.10 2.55
N ASP A 471 1.60 16.23 1.72
CA ASP A 471 2.22 15.08 1.06
C ASP A 471 3.15 14.32 2.02
N SER A 472 3.61 13.12 1.62
CA SER A 472 4.44 12.25 2.45
C SER A 472 5.78 12.87 2.83
N ARG A 473 6.41 13.65 1.95
CA ARG A 473 7.67 14.34 2.24
C ARG A 473 7.49 15.41 3.31
N GLN A 474 6.39 16.19 3.19
CA GLN A 474 6.05 17.20 4.18
C GLN A 474 5.75 16.58 5.54
N ILE A 475 4.99 15.45 5.57
CA ILE A 475 4.70 14.71 6.79
C ILE A 475 6.01 14.23 7.44
N LEU A 476 6.89 13.56 6.71
CA LEU A 476 8.16 13.08 7.25
C LEU A 476 8.98 14.22 7.83
N LYS A 477 9.10 15.33 7.11
CA LYS A 477 9.86 16.49 7.56
C LYS A 477 9.27 17.16 8.79
N ASP A 478 7.94 17.30 8.84
CA ASP A 478 7.25 17.89 10.00
C ASP A 478 7.40 17.01 11.25
N VAL A 479 7.37 15.68 11.10
CA VAL A 479 7.46 14.73 12.21
C VAL A 479 8.89 14.52 12.65
N THR A 480 9.82 14.29 11.72
CA THR A 480 11.20 13.84 12.04
C THR A 480 12.23 14.97 11.99
N GLY A 481 11.86 16.13 11.46
CA GLY A 481 12.76 17.27 11.28
C GLY A 481 13.68 17.19 10.06
N GLU A 482 13.64 16.08 9.30
CA GLU A 482 14.49 15.86 8.12
C GLU A 482 13.72 15.32 6.93
N ASP A 483 14.31 15.45 5.73
CA ASP A 483 13.79 14.83 4.52
C ASP A 483 13.94 13.30 4.58
N PHE A 484 13.31 12.58 3.62
CA PHE A 484 13.42 11.13 3.52
C PHE A 484 14.88 10.64 3.48
N ASN A 485 15.21 9.71 4.38
CA ASN A 485 16.53 9.14 4.53
C ASN A 485 16.48 7.59 4.58
N PRO A 486 16.90 6.90 3.52
CA PRO A 486 16.84 5.44 3.41
C PRO A 486 17.73 4.69 4.42
N GLU A 487 18.72 5.34 5.01
CA GLU A 487 19.65 4.69 5.95
C GLU A 487 18.94 4.20 7.22
N TYR A 488 17.85 4.84 7.64
CA TYR A 488 17.04 4.36 8.77
C TYR A 488 16.46 2.97 8.51
N TYR A 489 15.97 2.71 7.30
CA TYR A 489 15.41 1.41 6.96
C TYR A 489 16.48 0.33 6.90
N VAL A 490 17.62 0.61 6.29
CA VAL A 490 18.74 -0.32 6.26
C VAL A 490 19.26 -0.62 7.69
N ARG A 491 19.38 0.41 8.51
CA ARG A 491 19.80 0.28 9.92
C ARG A 491 18.81 -0.59 10.70
N TYR A 492 17.51 -0.33 10.56
CA TYR A 492 16.45 -1.09 11.22
C TYR A 492 16.54 -2.58 10.87
N LEU A 493 16.60 -2.92 9.60
CA LEU A 493 16.68 -4.30 9.14
C LEU A 493 17.98 -4.98 9.64
N LYS A 494 19.11 -4.31 9.54
CA LYS A 494 20.39 -4.87 9.98
C LYS A 494 20.42 -5.09 11.50
N GLU A 495 19.98 -4.14 12.31
CA GLU A 495 19.91 -4.28 13.76
C GLU A 495 18.98 -5.42 14.18
N LYS A 496 17.76 -5.48 13.60
CA LYS A 496 16.78 -6.52 13.88
C LYS A 496 17.30 -7.90 13.54
N TYR A 497 17.73 -8.10 12.30
CA TYR A 497 18.11 -9.42 11.79
C TYR A 497 19.50 -9.88 12.25
N SER A 498 20.43 -8.97 12.53
CA SER A 498 21.70 -9.35 13.16
C SER A 498 21.48 -9.92 14.56
N ARG A 499 20.59 -9.31 15.34
CA ARG A 499 20.20 -9.82 16.67
C ARG A 499 19.48 -11.15 16.56
N LEU A 500 18.48 -11.23 15.68
CA LEU A 500 17.66 -12.42 15.52
C LEU A 500 18.48 -13.65 15.12
N TYR A 501 19.42 -13.47 14.20
CA TYR A 501 20.25 -14.56 13.66
C TYR A 501 21.61 -14.74 14.38
N GLY A 502 21.87 -13.97 15.43
CA GLY A 502 23.12 -14.09 16.21
C GLY A 502 24.38 -13.64 15.46
N LEU A 503 24.21 -12.70 14.51
CA LEU A 503 25.29 -12.17 13.67
C LEU A 503 25.98 -10.92 14.28
N GLU A 504 25.57 -10.51 15.48
CA GLU A 504 26.23 -9.42 16.21
C GLU A 504 27.65 -9.86 16.54
N SER A 505 28.63 -9.03 16.19
CA SER A 505 30.02 -9.27 16.64
C SER A 505 30.02 -9.38 18.17
N LYS A 506 30.45 -10.51 18.68
CA LYS A 506 30.78 -10.63 20.10
C LYS A 506 31.92 -9.62 20.35
N GLY A 507 31.53 -8.42 20.84
CA GLY A 507 32.45 -7.36 21.21
C GLY A 507 33.42 -7.75 22.35
#